data_4ab904162bfd2e4b9a95666dfaa76343
#
_entry.id   4ab904162bfd2e4b9a95666dfaa76343
#
_cell.length_a   1.000
_cell.length_b   1.000
_cell.length_c   1.000
_cell.angle_alpha   90.00
_cell.angle_beta   90.00
_cell.angle_gamma   90.00
#
_symmetry.space_group_name_H-M   'P 1'
#
loop_
_entity.id
_entity.type
_entity.pdbx_description
1 polymer ?
#
loop_
_entity_poly.entity_id
_entity_poly.type
_entity_poly.pdbx_seq_one_letter_code
_entity_poly.pdbx_strand_id
1 'polypeptide(L)'
;EQQREAVFHTEGPLLILAGAGSGKTRVLTHRIAYLIEEQQVNPWNILAITFTNKAAGEMRERVDKLVGYGSESIWVSTFHSMCVRILRRHIDLLGYDTNFTIYDSDDQKTLMREVCKLLQVDTKMFRERALLSEISKAKDELVTPQEYRMRAEGDYSRKKIAEVYEEYEKQLRSNNALDFDDLLFKTVQLFQTQKDVMEYYQERFRYIMVDEYQDTNTVQFELIHLLASKYRNLCVVGDDDQSIYKFRGANIKNILDFEHVFDDTKVIKLEQNYRSTGNILNLSLIHISEPTRH
;
A
#
# COMPACT_ATOMS: atom_id res chain seq x y z
N GLU A 1 -20.08 -8.59 -19.89
CA GLU A 1 -20.13 -9.92 -19.23
C GLU A 1 -19.05 -10.01 -18.13
N GLN A 2 -17.79 -9.77 -18.45
CA GLN A 2 -16.65 -9.84 -17.52
C GLN A 2 -16.78 -8.92 -16.28
N GLN A 3 -17.27 -7.69 -16.45
CA GLN A 3 -17.53 -6.78 -15.33
C GLN A 3 -18.59 -7.35 -14.36
N ARG A 4 -19.63 -7.97 -14.89
CA ARG A 4 -20.67 -8.62 -14.06
C ARG A 4 -20.11 -9.82 -13.31
N GLU A 5 -19.31 -10.65 -13.98
CA GLU A 5 -18.62 -11.77 -13.34
C GLU A 5 -17.75 -11.31 -12.17
N ALA A 6 -16.97 -10.23 -12.37
CA ALA A 6 -16.13 -9.65 -11.34
C ALA A 6 -16.93 -9.08 -10.14
N VAL A 7 -18.11 -8.54 -10.38
CA VAL A 7 -19.01 -8.07 -9.31
C VAL A 7 -19.60 -9.23 -8.53
N PHE A 8 -20.00 -10.32 -9.19
CA PHE A 8 -20.71 -11.44 -8.57
C PHE A 8 -19.81 -12.48 -7.91
N HIS A 9 -18.53 -12.52 -8.25
CA HIS A 9 -17.56 -13.41 -7.60
C HIS A 9 -17.15 -12.84 -6.23
N THR A 10 -17.87 -13.15 -5.17
CA THR A 10 -17.75 -12.50 -3.85
C THR A 10 -16.75 -13.18 -2.91
N GLU A 11 -16.60 -14.49 -2.99
CA GLU A 11 -15.78 -15.27 -2.06
C GLU A 11 -14.43 -15.68 -2.69
N GLY A 12 -13.40 -15.69 -1.86
CA GLY A 12 -12.04 -16.06 -2.26
C GLY A 12 -11.26 -14.94 -2.96
N PRO A 13 -9.98 -15.20 -3.27
CA PRO A 13 -9.11 -14.21 -3.91
C PRO A 13 -9.49 -13.99 -5.38
N LEU A 14 -9.60 -12.73 -5.76
CA LEU A 14 -9.94 -12.28 -7.11
C LEU A 14 -8.91 -11.29 -7.62
N LEU A 15 -8.28 -11.61 -8.74
CA LEU A 15 -7.41 -10.71 -9.49
C LEU A 15 -8.12 -10.20 -10.74
N ILE A 16 -8.33 -8.90 -10.83
CA ILE A 16 -8.89 -8.25 -12.00
C ILE A 16 -7.77 -7.53 -12.76
N LEU A 17 -7.45 -8.02 -13.94
CA LEU A 17 -6.51 -7.38 -14.86
C LEU A 17 -7.30 -6.49 -15.81
N ALA A 18 -7.00 -5.20 -15.81
CA ALA A 18 -7.86 -4.23 -16.45
C ALA A 18 -7.05 -3.06 -17.02
N GLY A 19 -7.01 -2.92 -18.31
CA GLY A 19 -6.38 -1.79 -19.00
C GLY A 19 -7.06 -0.44 -18.68
N ALA A 20 -6.41 0.64 -19.10
CA ALA A 20 -6.93 1.99 -18.92
C ALA A 20 -8.33 2.14 -19.55
N GLY A 21 -9.26 2.72 -18.79
CA GLY A 21 -10.62 2.98 -19.28
C GLY A 21 -11.57 1.78 -19.31
N SER A 22 -11.17 0.62 -18.79
CA SER A 22 -11.99 -0.60 -18.72
C SER A 22 -13.06 -0.59 -17.61
N GLY A 23 -13.09 0.45 -16.77
CA GLY A 23 -14.07 0.60 -15.71
C GLY A 23 -13.68 -0.03 -14.37
N LYS A 24 -12.39 -0.14 -14.07
CA LYS A 24 -11.83 -0.70 -12.81
C LYS A 24 -12.57 -0.22 -11.56
N THR A 25 -12.58 1.08 -11.32
CA THR A 25 -13.22 1.66 -10.14
C THR A 25 -14.74 1.44 -10.12
N ARG A 26 -15.38 1.40 -11.29
CA ARG A 26 -16.81 1.08 -11.40
C ARG A 26 -17.10 -0.35 -10.95
N VAL A 27 -16.27 -1.30 -11.33
CA VAL A 27 -16.42 -2.71 -10.89
C VAL A 27 -16.28 -2.81 -9.38
N LEU A 28 -15.27 -2.16 -8.77
CA LEU A 28 -15.09 -2.18 -7.32
C LEU A 28 -16.28 -1.57 -6.56
N THR A 29 -16.79 -0.43 -6.99
CA THR A 29 -17.91 0.23 -6.33
C THR A 29 -19.21 -0.55 -6.45
N HIS A 30 -19.48 -1.16 -7.61
CA HIS A 30 -20.65 -2.03 -7.79
C HIS A 30 -20.51 -3.34 -7.01
N ARG A 31 -19.30 -3.89 -6.89
CA ARG A 31 -19.04 -5.05 -6.05
C ARG A 31 -19.34 -4.77 -4.57
N ILE A 32 -18.94 -3.58 -4.06
CA ILE A 32 -19.29 -3.15 -2.70
C ILE A 32 -20.81 -3.10 -2.52
N ALA A 33 -21.52 -2.46 -3.45
CA ALA A 33 -22.97 -2.36 -3.40
C ALA A 33 -23.63 -3.76 -3.44
N TYR A 34 -23.18 -4.65 -4.31
CA TYR A 34 -23.65 -6.02 -4.41
C TYR A 34 -23.45 -6.83 -3.12
N LEU A 35 -22.27 -6.72 -2.51
CA LEU A 35 -21.97 -7.35 -1.21
C LEU A 35 -22.97 -6.92 -0.13
N ILE A 36 -23.31 -5.64 -0.07
CA ILE A 36 -24.20 -5.10 0.96
C ILE A 36 -25.66 -5.42 0.67
N GLU A 37 -26.13 -5.15 -0.54
CA GLU A 37 -27.56 -5.21 -0.88
C GLU A 37 -28.04 -6.62 -1.15
N GLU A 38 -27.24 -7.42 -1.87
CA GLU A 38 -27.67 -8.76 -2.29
C GLU A 38 -27.08 -9.87 -1.40
N GLN A 39 -25.82 -9.71 -0.94
CA GLN A 39 -25.17 -10.72 -0.09
C GLN A 39 -25.34 -10.44 1.40
N GLN A 40 -26.01 -9.35 1.78
CA GLN A 40 -26.28 -8.96 3.16
C GLN A 40 -25.00 -8.82 4.02
N VAL A 41 -23.89 -8.47 3.40
CA VAL A 41 -22.63 -8.22 4.11
C VAL A 41 -22.75 -6.93 4.91
N ASN A 42 -22.37 -6.98 6.18
CA ASN A 42 -22.35 -5.78 7.01
C ASN A 42 -21.32 -4.78 6.46
N PRO A 43 -21.69 -3.53 6.16
CA PRO A 43 -20.78 -2.49 5.68
C PRO A 43 -19.52 -2.32 6.56
N TRP A 44 -19.62 -2.57 7.85
CA TRP A 44 -18.52 -2.61 8.80
C TRP A 44 -17.40 -3.60 8.41
N ASN A 45 -17.73 -4.67 7.69
CA ASN A 45 -16.77 -5.70 7.30
C ASN A 45 -16.07 -5.43 5.97
N ILE A 46 -16.21 -4.24 5.39
CA ILE A 46 -15.66 -3.90 4.08
C ILE A 46 -14.55 -2.86 4.21
N LEU A 47 -13.41 -3.15 3.59
CA LEU A 47 -12.27 -2.26 3.41
C LEU A 47 -11.99 -2.08 1.93
N ALA A 48 -11.95 -0.84 1.46
CA ALA A 48 -11.51 -0.48 0.11
C ALA A 48 -10.31 0.48 0.18
N ILE A 49 -9.23 0.10 -0.47
CA ILE A 49 -7.95 0.82 -0.43
C ILE A 49 -7.61 1.39 -1.80
N THR A 50 -7.18 2.63 -1.80
CA THR A 50 -6.64 3.34 -2.96
C THR A 50 -5.27 3.96 -2.60
N PHE A 51 -4.60 4.59 -3.58
CA PHE A 51 -3.27 5.18 -3.37
C PHE A 51 -3.28 6.68 -3.06
N THR A 52 -4.36 7.38 -3.39
CA THR A 52 -4.45 8.84 -3.19
C THR A 52 -5.74 9.23 -2.46
N ASN A 53 -5.66 10.30 -1.68
CA ASN A 53 -6.83 10.82 -0.99
C ASN A 53 -7.94 11.25 -1.97
N LYS A 54 -7.56 11.76 -3.15
CA LYS A 54 -8.52 12.09 -4.22
C LYS A 54 -9.26 10.85 -4.69
N ALA A 55 -8.55 9.77 -5.02
CA ALA A 55 -9.16 8.51 -5.45
C ALA A 55 -10.05 7.90 -4.35
N ALA A 56 -9.63 7.97 -3.09
CA ALA A 56 -10.44 7.53 -1.96
C ALA A 56 -11.74 8.35 -1.82
N GLY A 57 -11.66 9.67 -1.97
CA GLY A 57 -12.82 10.56 -1.98
C GLY A 57 -13.79 10.24 -3.11
N GLU A 58 -13.29 10.11 -4.33
CA GLU A 58 -14.11 9.74 -5.50
C GLU A 58 -14.77 8.36 -5.35
N MET A 59 -14.04 7.39 -4.81
CA MET A 59 -14.60 6.06 -4.53
C MET A 59 -15.69 6.14 -3.46
N ARG A 60 -15.46 6.90 -2.38
CA ARG A 60 -16.43 7.15 -1.32
C ARG A 60 -17.73 7.72 -1.87
N GLU A 61 -17.66 8.80 -2.65
CA GLU A 61 -18.83 9.42 -3.26
C GLU A 61 -19.63 8.47 -4.15
N ARG A 62 -18.95 7.60 -4.89
CA ARG A 62 -19.61 6.60 -5.75
C ARG A 62 -20.28 5.52 -4.92
N VAL A 63 -19.63 5.05 -3.88
CA VAL A 63 -20.21 4.05 -2.96
C VAL A 63 -21.43 4.63 -2.26
N ASP A 64 -21.35 5.86 -1.74
CA ASP A 64 -22.46 6.53 -1.05
C ASP A 64 -23.69 6.73 -1.95
N LYS A 65 -23.48 6.91 -3.28
CA LYS A 65 -24.57 6.99 -4.25
C LYS A 65 -25.21 5.63 -4.57
N LEU A 66 -24.47 4.55 -4.46
CA LEU A 66 -24.92 3.20 -4.79
C LEU A 66 -25.54 2.49 -3.58
N VAL A 67 -24.99 2.73 -2.40
CA VAL A 67 -25.43 2.11 -1.13
C VAL A 67 -26.29 3.11 -0.38
N GLY A 68 -27.56 2.77 -0.20
CA GLY A 68 -28.51 3.71 0.39
C GLY A 68 -28.34 3.96 1.88
N TYR A 69 -27.84 2.98 2.64
CA TYR A 69 -27.73 3.08 4.11
C TYR A 69 -26.51 2.29 4.62
N GLY A 70 -25.83 2.84 5.64
CA GLY A 70 -24.71 2.18 6.32
C GLY A 70 -23.36 2.34 5.61
N SER A 71 -23.29 3.07 4.49
CA SER A 71 -22.05 3.27 3.74
C SER A 71 -20.93 3.94 4.56
N GLU A 72 -21.30 4.74 5.56
CA GLU A 72 -20.37 5.40 6.49
C GLU A 72 -19.51 4.43 7.30
N SER A 73 -19.97 3.20 7.49
CA SER A 73 -19.25 2.16 8.21
C SER A 73 -18.17 1.48 7.39
N ILE A 74 -18.20 1.62 6.07
CA ILE A 74 -17.19 1.10 5.15
C ILE A 74 -15.89 1.91 5.31
N TRP A 75 -14.75 1.24 5.44
CA TRP A 75 -13.48 1.94 5.33
C TRP A 75 -13.08 2.08 3.86
N VAL A 76 -13.22 3.29 3.33
CA VAL A 76 -12.65 3.70 2.04
C VAL A 76 -11.49 4.65 2.36
N SER A 77 -10.26 4.24 2.07
CA SER A 77 -9.07 4.90 2.61
C SER A 77 -7.86 4.70 1.71
N THR A 78 -6.84 5.52 1.91
CA THR A 78 -5.49 5.19 1.43
C THR A 78 -4.80 4.24 2.42
N PHE A 79 -3.73 3.58 1.98
CA PHE A 79 -2.89 2.76 2.88
C PHE A 79 -2.45 3.54 4.12
N HIS A 80 -1.88 4.73 3.92
CA HIS A 80 -1.38 5.56 5.02
C HIS A 80 -2.49 6.00 5.98
N SER A 81 -3.63 6.45 5.48
CA SER A 81 -4.74 6.87 6.33
C SER A 81 -5.31 5.71 7.15
N MET A 82 -5.39 4.51 6.58
CA MET A 82 -5.77 3.30 7.30
C MET A 82 -4.77 3.00 8.42
N CYS A 83 -3.47 3.02 8.12
CA CYS A 83 -2.41 2.77 9.09
C CYS A 83 -2.43 3.78 10.25
N VAL A 84 -2.61 5.07 9.95
CA VAL A 84 -2.75 6.11 10.99
C VAL A 84 -3.90 5.79 11.94
N ARG A 85 -5.07 5.41 11.42
CA ARG A 85 -6.23 5.05 12.26
C ARG A 85 -5.96 3.84 13.16
N ILE A 86 -5.24 2.85 12.66
CA ILE A 86 -4.85 1.66 13.42
C ILE A 86 -3.83 2.03 14.50
N LEU A 87 -2.77 2.74 14.12
CA LEU A 87 -1.69 3.13 15.01
C LEU A 87 -2.15 4.07 16.13
N ARG A 88 -3.05 5.02 15.85
CA ARG A 88 -3.64 5.90 16.88
C ARG A 88 -4.36 5.13 17.99
N ARG A 89 -4.74 3.87 17.74
CA ARG A 89 -5.43 3.04 18.73
C ARG A 89 -4.53 2.05 19.47
N HIS A 90 -3.44 1.61 18.81
CA HIS A 90 -2.70 0.45 19.27
C HIS A 90 -1.17 0.60 19.31
N ILE A 91 -0.62 1.74 18.93
CA ILE A 91 0.85 1.91 18.85
C ILE A 91 1.53 1.88 20.21
N ASP A 92 0.79 2.09 21.29
CA ASP A 92 1.26 1.94 22.67
C ASP A 92 1.85 0.53 22.91
N LEU A 93 1.30 -0.49 22.24
CA LEU A 93 1.83 -1.85 22.26
C LEU A 93 3.22 -2.00 21.64
N LEU A 94 3.66 -1.02 20.85
CA LEU A 94 5.02 -0.90 20.32
C LEU A 94 5.91 0.05 21.14
N GLY A 95 5.38 0.60 22.24
CA GLY A 95 6.10 1.49 23.15
C GLY A 95 6.19 2.94 22.69
N TYR A 96 5.21 3.40 21.92
CA TYR A 96 4.98 4.82 21.58
C TYR A 96 3.74 5.33 22.31
N ASP A 97 3.61 6.64 22.45
CA ASP A 97 2.34 7.23 22.87
C ASP A 97 1.41 7.36 21.65
N THR A 98 0.12 7.18 21.85
CA THR A 98 -0.89 7.22 20.77
C THR A 98 -1.03 8.59 20.11
N ASN A 99 -0.59 9.66 20.77
CA ASN A 99 -0.56 11.03 20.26
C ASN A 99 0.71 11.36 19.45
N PHE A 100 1.38 10.36 18.89
CA PHE A 100 2.61 10.54 18.13
C PHE A 100 2.50 11.61 17.03
N THR A 101 3.61 12.25 16.72
CA THR A 101 3.74 13.20 15.62
C THR A 101 4.15 12.49 14.34
N ILE A 102 3.58 12.88 13.21
CA ILE A 102 3.98 12.41 11.88
C ILE A 102 4.93 13.45 11.29
N TYR A 103 6.17 13.06 11.04
CA TYR A 103 7.19 13.90 10.45
C TYR A 103 7.02 13.98 8.93
N ASP A 104 6.92 15.19 8.42
CA ASP A 104 6.96 15.46 7.00
C ASP A 104 8.39 15.43 6.43
N SER A 105 8.54 15.73 5.14
CA SER A 105 9.85 15.72 4.48
C SER A 105 10.84 16.72 5.07
N ASP A 106 10.38 17.84 5.59
CA ASP A 106 11.26 18.87 6.15
C ASP A 106 11.66 18.53 7.60
N ASP A 107 10.74 17.95 8.37
CA ASP A 107 11.03 17.37 9.69
C ASP A 107 12.07 16.25 9.58
N GLN A 108 11.92 15.34 8.61
CA GLN A 108 12.86 14.25 8.37
C GLN A 108 14.26 14.77 7.99
N LYS A 109 14.35 15.79 7.14
CA LYS A 109 15.64 16.42 6.78
C LYS A 109 16.29 17.07 7.98
N THR A 110 15.50 17.75 8.82
CA THR A 110 16.01 18.38 10.04
C THR A 110 16.56 17.34 10.99
N LEU A 111 15.81 16.28 11.25
CA LEU A 111 16.27 15.17 12.08
C LEU A 111 17.51 14.49 11.50
N MET A 112 17.58 14.28 10.19
CA MET A 112 18.76 13.68 9.55
C MET A 112 20.01 14.54 9.71
N ARG A 113 19.91 15.88 9.64
CA ARG A 113 21.04 16.77 9.93
C ARG A 113 21.55 16.63 11.37
N GLU A 114 20.63 16.52 12.32
CA GLU A 114 20.97 16.30 13.73
C GLU A 114 21.68 14.96 13.92
N VAL A 115 21.17 13.89 13.31
CA VAL A 115 21.80 12.55 13.34
C VAL A 115 23.19 12.59 12.71
N CYS A 116 23.35 13.18 11.53
CA CYS A 116 24.66 13.31 10.87
C CYS A 116 25.65 14.09 11.72
N LYS A 117 25.22 15.17 12.38
CA LYS A 117 26.04 15.94 13.28
C LYS A 117 26.46 15.12 14.50
N LEU A 118 25.53 14.40 15.12
CA LEU A 118 25.79 13.57 16.29
C LEU A 118 26.79 12.46 15.99
N LEU A 119 26.64 11.78 14.86
CA LEU A 119 27.50 10.67 14.43
C LEU A 119 28.78 11.13 13.68
N GLN A 120 28.98 12.44 13.54
CA GLN A 120 30.13 13.04 12.81
C GLN A 120 30.24 12.46 11.37
N VAL A 121 29.11 12.34 10.69
CA VAL A 121 29.05 11.82 9.32
C VAL A 121 29.62 12.85 8.34
N ASP A 122 30.52 12.42 7.46
CA ASP A 122 30.97 13.26 6.35
C ASP A 122 29.82 13.41 5.32
N THR A 123 29.10 14.53 5.36
CA THR A 123 27.98 14.84 4.49
C THR A 123 28.35 15.12 3.04
N LYS A 124 29.65 15.26 2.73
CA LYS A 124 30.15 15.30 1.34
C LYS A 124 30.13 13.90 0.73
N MET A 125 30.47 12.90 1.52
CA MET A 125 30.46 11.49 1.11
C MET A 125 29.05 10.87 1.24
N PHE A 126 28.35 11.17 2.34
CA PHE A 126 27.01 10.65 2.65
C PHE A 126 26.00 11.80 2.68
N ARG A 127 25.41 12.10 1.54
CA ARG A 127 24.41 13.19 1.43
C ARG A 127 23.14 12.83 2.21
N GLU A 128 22.61 13.76 2.97
CA GLU A 128 21.40 13.60 3.80
C GLU A 128 20.23 13.00 3.01
N ARG A 129 19.99 13.50 1.79
CA ARG A 129 18.94 13.00 0.91
C ARG A 129 19.15 11.54 0.50
N ALA A 130 20.38 11.13 0.27
CA ALA A 130 20.71 9.74 -0.08
C ALA A 130 20.51 8.82 1.13
N LEU A 131 20.90 9.24 2.33
CA LEU A 131 20.65 8.51 3.56
C LEU A 131 19.16 8.30 3.82
N LEU A 132 18.35 9.36 3.70
CA LEU A 132 16.90 9.26 3.83
C LEU A 132 16.28 8.31 2.79
N SER A 133 16.77 8.37 1.55
CA SER A 133 16.31 7.48 0.47
C SER A 133 16.63 6.01 0.75
N GLU A 134 17.82 5.71 1.27
CA GLU A 134 18.21 4.33 1.64
C GLU A 134 17.38 3.81 2.82
N ILE A 135 17.10 4.65 3.82
CA ILE A 135 16.25 4.30 4.95
C ILE A 135 14.81 4.06 4.49
N SER A 136 14.27 4.95 3.65
CA SER A 136 12.92 4.78 3.07
C SER A 136 12.80 3.46 2.30
N LYS A 137 13.79 3.16 1.46
CA LYS A 137 13.84 1.90 0.72
C LYS A 137 13.90 0.68 1.66
N ALA A 138 14.71 0.76 2.72
CA ALA A 138 14.78 -0.32 3.71
C ALA A 138 13.43 -0.56 4.39
N LYS A 139 12.73 0.52 4.78
CA LYS A 139 11.39 0.42 5.37
C LYS A 139 10.36 -0.15 4.38
N ASP A 140 10.39 0.26 3.12
CA ASP A 140 9.53 -0.27 2.07
C ASP A 140 9.73 -1.77 1.83
N GLU A 141 10.94 -2.27 2.04
CA GLU A 141 11.32 -3.67 1.96
C GLU A 141 11.19 -4.43 3.31
N LEU A 142 10.63 -3.82 4.34
CA LEU A 142 10.51 -4.37 5.71
C LEU A 142 11.84 -4.74 6.36
N VAL A 143 12.92 -4.02 6.02
CA VAL A 143 14.26 -4.24 6.57
C VAL A 143 14.45 -3.36 7.80
N THR A 144 14.58 -3.99 8.96
CA THR A 144 14.89 -3.30 10.23
C THR A 144 16.33 -2.75 10.25
N PRO A 145 16.66 -1.77 11.11
CA PRO A 145 18.03 -1.32 11.28
C PRO A 145 19.03 -2.45 11.58
N GLN A 146 18.61 -3.42 12.39
CA GLN A 146 19.43 -4.59 12.75
C GLN A 146 19.67 -5.51 11.55
N GLU A 147 18.65 -5.78 10.76
CA GLU A 147 18.78 -6.57 9.53
C GLU A 147 19.61 -5.84 8.48
N TYR A 148 19.46 -4.52 8.37
CA TYR A 148 20.28 -3.70 7.48
C TYR A 148 21.77 -3.80 7.88
N ARG A 149 22.07 -3.72 9.18
CA ARG A 149 23.42 -3.89 9.72
C ARG A 149 24.00 -5.27 9.40
N MET A 150 23.23 -6.34 9.57
CA MET A 150 23.69 -7.69 9.21
C MET A 150 24.02 -7.82 7.71
N ARG A 151 23.18 -7.24 6.86
CA ARG A 151 23.40 -7.25 5.40
C ARG A 151 24.57 -6.36 4.96
N ALA A 152 25.04 -5.45 5.82
CA ALA A 152 26.14 -4.52 5.57
C ALA A 152 27.52 -5.10 5.89
N GLU A 153 27.63 -6.36 6.31
CA GLU A 153 28.93 -6.97 6.62
C GLU A 153 29.88 -6.92 5.41
N GLY A 154 31.10 -6.45 5.65
CA GLY A 154 32.12 -6.29 4.60
C GLY A 154 32.08 -4.98 3.82
N ASP A 155 31.02 -4.18 3.93
CA ASP A 155 30.85 -2.90 3.21
C ASP A 155 30.85 -1.71 4.18
N TYR A 156 31.92 -0.89 4.10
CA TYR A 156 32.07 0.29 4.96
C TYR A 156 30.91 1.29 4.80
N SER A 157 30.53 1.58 3.55
CA SER A 157 29.46 2.55 3.28
C SER A 157 28.12 2.07 3.83
N ARG A 158 27.79 0.82 3.64
CA ARG A 158 26.56 0.23 4.20
C ARG A 158 26.58 0.16 5.73
N LYS A 159 27.73 -0.13 6.34
CA LYS A 159 27.87 -0.08 7.81
C LYS A 159 27.58 1.32 8.34
N LYS A 160 28.08 2.35 7.67
CA LYS A 160 27.83 3.74 8.06
C LYS A 160 26.36 4.12 7.91
N ILE A 161 25.70 3.68 6.83
CA ILE A 161 24.25 3.87 6.64
C ILE A 161 23.46 3.13 7.74
N ALA A 162 23.88 1.92 8.13
CA ALA A 162 23.26 1.18 9.22
C ALA A 162 23.33 1.94 10.57
N GLU A 163 24.47 2.54 10.90
CA GLU A 163 24.61 3.39 12.08
C GLU A 163 23.67 4.60 12.05
N VAL A 164 23.58 5.25 10.90
CA VAL A 164 22.68 6.39 10.69
C VAL A 164 21.22 5.95 10.81
N TYR A 165 20.84 4.82 10.24
CA TYR A 165 19.48 4.28 10.31
C TYR A 165 19.09 3.97 11.76
N GLU A 166 19.95 3.30 12.52
CA GLU A 166 19.72 3.02 13.95
C GLU A 166 19.51 4.28 14.76
N GLU A 167 20.40 5.28 14.60
CA GLU A 167 20.28 6.55 15.34
C GLU A 167 19.05 7.35 14.91
N TYR A 168 18.71 7.36 13.62
CA TYR A 168 17.53 8.01 13.09
C TYR A 168 16.24 7.43 13.71
N GLU A 169 16.10 6.11 13.76
CA GLU A 169 14.98 5.44 14.41
C GLU A 169 14.92 5.70 15.92
N LYS A 170 16.07 5.73 16.58
CA LYS A 170 16.17 6.05 18.00
C LYS A 170 15.69 7.48 18.30
N GLN A 171 16.07 8.44 17.47
CA GLN A 171 15.64 9.84 17.61
C GLN A 171 14.15 10.01 17.34
N LEU A 172 13.61 9.36 16.29
CA LEU A 172 12.16 9.32 16.05
C LEU A 172 11.41 8.81 17.27
N ARG A 173 11.86 7.69 17.83
CA ARG A 173 11.25 7.10 19.02
C ARG A 173 11.32 8.02 20.24
N SER A 174 12.46 8.65 20.49
CA SER A 174 12.64 9.59 21.59
C SER A 174 11.73 10.81 21.47
N ASN A 175 11.43 11.22 20.26
CA ASN A 175 10.54 12.34 19.97
C ASN A 175 9.06 11.94 19.90
N ASN A 176 8.73 10.68 20.16
CA ASN A 176 7.41 10.11 19.93
C ASN A 176 6.88 10.46 18.53
N ALA A 177 7.71 10.23 17.52
CA ALA A 177 7.45 10.59 16.13
C ALA A 177 7.58 9.38 15.20
N LEU A 178 6.82 9.40 14.13
CA LEU A 178 6.91 8.48 13.00
C LEU A 178 7.16 9.28 11.73
N ASP A 179 7.98 8.79 10.83
CA ASP A 179 7.99 9.30 9.47
C ASP A 179 6.89 8.64 8.63
N PHE A 180 6.80 9.04 7.36
CA PHE A 180 5.71 8.57 6.50
C PHE A 180 5.81 7.07 6.21
N ASP A 181 7.02 6.53 6.06
CA ASP A 181 7.25 5.10 5.80
C ASP A 181 6.96 4.26 7.05
N ASP A 182 7.18 4.81 8.24
CA ASP A 182 6.86 4.16 9.51
C ASP A 182 5.36 3.84 9.66
N LEU A 183 4.49 4.60 9.02
CA LEU A 183 3.05 4.36 9.13
C LEU A 183 2.69 2.95 8.65
N LEU A 184 3.26 2.51 7.54
CA LEU A 184 3.08 1.14 7.05
C LEU A 184 3.96 0.15 7.82
N PHE A 185 5.25 0.46 7.97
CA PHE A 185 6.22 -0.42 8.62
C PHE A 185 5.78 -0.79 10.04
N LYS A 186 5.39 0.18 10.85
CA LYS A 186 4.93 -0.05 12.24
C LYS A 186 3.59 -0.75 12.30
N THR A 187 2.70 -0.55 11.34
CA THR A 187 1.44 -1.31 11.28
C THR A 187 1.69 -2.79 10.99
N VAL A 188 2.58 -3.11 10.05
CA VAL A 188 2.99 -4.50 9.80
C VAL A 188 3.66 -5.09 11.05
N GLN A 189 4.58 -4.36 11.68
CA GLN A 189 5.22 -4.79 12.92
C GLN A 189 4.21 -5.05 14.04
N LEU A 190 3.21 -4.18 14.19
CA LEU A 190 2.13 -4.33 15.16
C LEU A 190 1.36 -5.63 14.91
N PHE A 191 0.97 -5.92 13.70
CA PHE A 191 0.25 -7.13 13.37
C PHE A 191 1.09 -8.41 13.55
N GLN A 192 2.38 -8.36 13.23
CA GLN A 192 3.28 -9.50 13.42
C GLN A 192 3.56 -9.80 14.90
N THR A 193 3.55 -8.79 15.76
CA THR A 193 3.89 -8.93 17.19
C THR A 193 2.68 -9.01 18.10
N GLN A 194 1.51 -8.49 17.68
CA GLN A 194 0.30 -8.40 18.48
C GLN A 194 -0.85 -9.15 17.79
N LYS A 195 -0.91 -10.44 18.03
CA LYS A 195 -1.86 -11.35 17.38
C LYS A 195 -3.32 -10.93 17.58
N ASP A 196 -3.68 -10.50 18.77
CA ASP A 196 -5.07 -10.12 19.11
C ASP A 196 -5.50 -8.87 18.29
N VAL A 197 -4.58 -7.93 18.06
CA VAL A 197 -4.83 -6.75 17.22
C VAL A 197 -5.01 -7.16 15.77
N MET A 198 -4.15 -8.03 15.25
CA MET A 198 -4.28 -8.56 13.90
C MET A 198 -5.62 -9.27 13.71
N GLU A 199 -5.99 -10.18 14.61
CA GLU A 199 -7.25 -10.93 14.56
C GLU A 199 -8.46 -9.99 14.60
N TYR A 200 -8.42 -8.94 15.42
CA TYR A 200 -9.49 -7.93 15.46
C TYR A 200 -9.72 -7.27 14.09
N TYR A 201 -8.64 -6.87 13.40
CA TYR A 201 -8.77 -6.26 12.09
C TYR A 201 -9.07 -7.27 10.98
N GLN A 202 -8.66 -8.51 11.09
CA GLN A 202 -9.08 -9.59 10.19
C GLN A 202 -10.60 -9.85 10.30
N GLU A 203 -11.15 -9.85 11.52
CA GLU A 203 -12.61 -9.97 11.73
C GLU A 203 -13.37 -8.74 11.22
N ARG A 204 -12.78 -7.56 11.40
CA ARG A 204 -13.38 -6.32 10.90
C ARG A 204 -13.40 -6.27 9.38
N PHE A 205 -12.33 -6.66 8.72
CA PHE A 205 -12.16 -6.55 7.26
C PHE A 205 -12.27 -7.92 6.59
N ARG A 206 -13.47 -8.46 6.58
CA ARG A 206 -13.75 -9.76 5.94
C ARG A 206 -13.73 -9.70 4.42
N TYR A 207 -13.95 -8.51 3.86
CA TYR A 207 -13.90 -8.23 2.42
C TYR A 207 -12.98 -7.04 2.18
N ILE A 208 -11.92 -7.27 1.44
CA ILE A 208 -10.87 -6.28 1.17
C ILE A 208 -10.78 -6.07 -0.33
N MET A 209 -10.77 -4.80 -0.76
CA MET A 209 -10.59 -4.41 -2.15
C MET A 209 -9.45 -3.43 -2.26
N VAL A 210 -8.56 -3.64 -3.24
CA VAL A 210 -7.40 -2.80 -3.50
C VAL A 210 -7.43 -2.37 -4.97
N ASP A 211 -7.52 -1.07 -5.20
CA ASP A 211 -7.39 -0.47 -6.53
C ASP A 211 -5.91 -0.19 -6.85
N GLU A 212 -5.57 -0.13 -8.14
CA GLU A 212 -4.21 0.14 -8.65
C GLU A 212 -3.13 -0.75 -8.01
N TYR A 213 -3.41 -2.04 -7.91
CA TYR A 213 -2.56 -3.01 -7.20
C TYR A 213 -1.15 -3.13 -7.78
N GLN A 214 -0.94 -2.79 -9.06
CA GLN A 214 0.38 -2.74 -9.71
C GLN A 214 1.33 -1.74 -9.04
N ASP A 215 0.81 -0.75 -8.31
CA ASP A 215 1.61 0.29 -7.65
C ASP A 215 2.01 -0.08 -6.22
N THR A 216 1.68 -1.28 -5.75
CA THR A 216 2.02 -1.75 -4.40
C THR A 216 3.52 -2.04 -4.26
N ASN A 217 4.10 -1.65 -3.12
CA ASN A 217 5.43 -2.07 -2.69
C ASN A 217 5.36 -3.28 -1.74
N THR A 218 6.51 -3.77 -1.28
CA THR A 218 6.60 -4.96 -0.43
C THR A 218 5.85 -4.79 0.90
N VAL A 219 5.99 -3.65 1.58
CA VAL A 219 5.32 -3.43 2.88
C VAL A 219 3.81 -3.33 2.73
N GLN A 220 3.30 -2.74 1.65
CA GLN A 220 1.88 -2.69 1.34
C GLN A 220 1.32 -4.08 1.02
N PHE A 221 2.06 -4.86 0.23
CA PHE A 221 1.71 -6.24 -0.06
C PHE A 221 1.60 -7.07 1.21
N GLU A 222 2.59 -7.02 2.09
CA GLU A 222 2.60 -7.77 3.35
C GLU A 222 1.43 -7.35 4.26
N LEU A 223 1.14 -6.06 4.35
CA LEU A 223 0.01 -5.55 5.11
C LEU A 223 -1.33 -6.13 4.64
N ILE A 224 -1.56 -6.15 3.33
CA ILE A 224 -2.78 -6.71 2.73
C ILE A 224 -2.83 -8.22 2.93
N HIS A 225 -1.70 -8.91 2.76
CA HIS A 225 -1.60 -10.35 2.99
C HIS A 225 -1.97 -10.73 4.43
N LEU A 226 -1.42 -10.03 5.42
CA LEU A 226 -1.75 -10.23 6.83
C LEU A 226 -3.25 -10.04 7.11
N LEU A 227 -3.83 -8.97 6.61
CA LEU A 227 -5.26 -8.68 6.80
C LEU A 227 -6.16 -9.71 6.11
N ALA A 228 -5.81 -10.14 4.90
CA ALA A 228 -6.63 -11.06 4.10
C ALA A 228 -6.45 -12.53 4.46
N SER A 229 -5.43 -12.90 5.21
CA SER A 229 -5.04 -14.30 5.42
C SER A 229 -6.12 -15.18 6.08
N LYS A 230 -7.02 -14.60 6.87
CA LYS A 230 -8.07 -15.35 7.55
C LYS A 230 -9.26 -15.67 6.66
N TYR A 231 -9.85 -14.68 6.03
CA TYR A 231 -11.07 -14.85 5.22
C TYR A 231 -10.80 -15.02 3.73
N ARG A 232 -9.64 -14.57 3.25
CA ARG A 232 -9.19 -14.67 1.86
C ARG A 232 -10.10 -14.00 0.82
N ASN A 233 -11.08 -13.20 1.26
CA ASN A 233 -11.95 -12.41 0.36
C ASN A 233 -11.25 -11.12 -0.06
N LEU A 234 -10.21 -11.27 -0.85
CA LEU A 234 -9.35 -10.21 -1.36
C LEU A 234 -9.57 -10.02 -2.86
N CYS A 235 -10.09 -8.87 -3.23
CA CYS A 235 -10.22 -8.45 -4.63
C CYS A 235 -9.19 -7.37 -4.93
N VAL A 236 -8.27 -7.65 -5.83
CA VAL A 236 -7.30 -6.67 -6.30
C VAL A 236 -7.52 -6.35 -7.77
N VAL A 237 -7.40 -5.08 -8.12
CA VAL A 237 -7.54 -4.59 -9.49
C VAL A 237 -6.27 -3.88 -9.88
N GLY A 238 -5.70 -4.26 -11.01
CA GLY A 238 -4.48 -3.67 -11.51
C GLY A 238 -4.36 -3.76 -13.02
N ASP A 239 -3.37 -3.03 -13.51
CA ASP A 239 -3.03 -2.96 -14.92
C ASP A 239 -1.54 -3.29 -15.07
N ASP A 240 -1.26 -4.40 -15.72
CA ASP A 240 0.11 -4.86 -15.99
C ASP A 240 0.84 -3.94 -16.98
N ASP A 241 0.13 -3.28 -17.89
CA ASP A 241 0.70 -2.34 -18.86
C ASP A 241 1.08 -0.97 -18.24
N GLN A 242 0.45 -0.58 -17.12
CA GLN A 242 0.67 0.71 -16.46
C GLN A 242 1.79 0.72 -15.40
N SER A 243 2.49 -0.37 -15.16
CA SER A 243 3.54 -0.46 -14.15
C SER A 243 4.84 0.30 -14.51
N ILE A 244 4.71 1.42 -15.22
CA ILE A 244 5.81 2.33 -15.56
C ILE A 244 6.33 3.13 -14.37
N TYR A 245 5.65 3.08 -13.21
CA TYR A 245 6.01 3.81 -11.99
C TYR A 245 7.02 3.09 -11.08
N LYS A 246 7.95 2.32 -11.64
CA LYS A 246 9.04 1.63 -10.88
C LYS A 246 9.83 2.55 -9.95
N PHE A 247 9.88 3.85 -10.25
CA PHE A 247 10.64 4.83 -9.46
C PHE A 247 10.06 5.10 -8.05
N ARG A 248 8.84 4.64 -7.75
CA ARG A 248 8.20 4.74 -6.42
C ARG A 248 8.30 3.46 -5.60
N GLY A 249 9.20 2.54 -5.92
CA GLY A 249 9.33 1.27 -5.24
C GLY A 249 8.21 0.27 -5.56
N ALA A 250 7.35 0.56 -6.54
CA ALA A 250 6.31 -0.36 -6.98
C ALA A 250 6.92 -1.68 -7.49
N ASN A 251 6.35 -2.78 -7.06
CA ASN A 251 6.82 -4.11 -7.41
C ASN A 251 5.76 -4.83 -8.27
N ILE A 252 5.90 -4.74 -9.60
CA ILE A 252 5.01 -5.46 -10.54
C ILE A 252 4.98 -6.96 -10.26
N LYS A 253 6.04 -7.49 -9.65
CA LYS A 253 6.09 -8.87 -9.24
C LYS A 253 4.93 -9.24 -8.31
N ASN A 254 4.45 -8.29 -7.49
CA ASN A 254 3.31 -8.51 -6.62
C ASN A 254 2.02 -8.87 -7.38
N ILE A 255 1.80 -8.27 -8.55
CA ILE A 255 0.63 -8.62 -9.39
C ILE A 255 0.86 -9.94 -10.13
N LEU A 256 2.07 -10.17 -10.61
CA LEU A 256 2.41 -11.41 -11.32
C LEU A 256 2.45 -12.62 -10.38
N ASP A 257 2.87 -12.42 -9.14
CA ASP A 257 2.97 -13.47 -8.13
C ASP A 257 1.69 -13.64 -7.30
N PHE A 258 0.64 -12.85 -7.55
CA PHE A 258 -0.61 -12.92 -6.78
C PHE A 258 -1.21 -14.33 -6.78
N GLU A 259 -1.24 -14.99 -7.94
CA GLU A 259 -1.73 -16.35 -8.10
C GLU A 259 -0.85 -17.38 -7.39
N HIS A 260 0.44 -17.09 -7.17
CA HIS A 260 1.34 -17.96 -6.42
C HIS A 260 1.16 -17.82 -4.91
N VAL A 261 0.76 -16.64 -4.45
CA VAL A 261 0.48 -16.37 -3.02
C VAL A 261 -0.89 -16.87 -2.63
N PHE A 262 -1.87 -16.74 -3.54
CA PHE A 262 -3.23 -17.21 -3.37
C PHE A 262 -3.54 -18.26 -4.43
N ASP A 263 -3.35 -19.51 -4.10
CA ASP A 263 -3.40 -20.67 -5.02
C ASP A 263 -4.80 -20.96 -5.63
N ASP A 264 -5.85 -20.42 -5.01
CA ASP A 264 -7.25 -20.52 -5.45
C ASP A 264 -7.77 -19.23 -6.13
N THR A 265 -6.86 -18.39 -6.63
CA THR A 265 -7.22 -17.11 -7.25
C THR A 265 -8.04 -17.27 -8.51
N LYS A 266 -9.18 -16.57 -8.56
CA LYS A 266 -9.90 -16.32 -9.80
C LYS A 266 -9.29 -15.12 -10.53
N VAL A 267 -8.95 -15.27 -11.81
CA VAL A 267 -8.47 -14.18 -12.65
C VAL A 267 -9.53 -13.78 -13.66
N ILE A 268 -9.84 -12.48 -13.70
CA ILE A 268 -10.77 -11.91 -14.69
C ILE A 268 -10.08 -10.78 -15.44
N LYS A 269 -10.10 -10.82 -16.77
CA LYS A 269 -9.53 -9.77 -17.63
C LYS A 269 -10.62 -8.88 -18.18
N LEU A 270 -10.51 -7.57 -17.97
CA LEU A 270 -11.43 -6.56 -18.55
C LEU A 270 -10.75 -5.97 -19.80
N GLU A 271 -11.06 -6.55 -20.95
CA GLU A 271 -10.40 -6.20 -22.22
C GLU A 271 -11.04 -4.99 -22.94
N GLN A 272 -12.31 -4.68 -22.63
CA GLN A 272 -13.03 -3.64 -23.34
C GLN A 272 -12.76 -2.26 -22.73
N ASN A 273 -12.20 -1.35 -23.55
CA ASN A 273 -12.02 0.06 -23.19
C ASN A 273 -13.28 0.87 -23.52
N TYR A 274 -13.87 1.51 -22.53
CA TYR A 274 -15.07 2.36 -22.66
C TYR A 274 -14.76 3.86 -22.66
N ARG A 275 -13.48 4.25 -22.46
CA ARG A 275 -13.05 5.66 -22.31
C ARG A 275 -12.62 6.29 -23.62
N SER A 276 -12.00 5.52 -24.52
CA SER A 276 -11.35 6.03 -25.72
C SER A 276 -11.74 5.25 -26.97
N THR A 277 -11.78 5.91 -28.14
CA THR A 277 -11.99 5.26 -29.42
C THR A 277 -10.76 4.42 -29.81
N GLY A 278 -10.94 3.38 -30.62
CA GLY A 278 -9.86 2.50 -31.08
C GLY A 278 -8.67 3.23 -31.73
N ASN A 279 -8.93 4.35 -32.40
CA ASN A 279 -7.88 5.17 -33.04
C ASN A 279 -6.96 5.85 -32.01
N ILE A 280 -7.51 6.30 -30.87
CA ILE A 280 -6.72 6.91 -29.78
C ILE A 280 -5.88 5.85 -29.06
N LEU A 281 -6.41 4.64 -28.87
CA LEU A 281 -5.70 3.53 -28.27
C LEU A 281 -4.52 3.08 -29.13
N ASN A 282 -4.70 2.97 -30.45
CA ASN A 282 -3.63 2.60 -31.37
C ASN A 282 -2.51 3.64 -31.38
N LEU A 283 -2.82 4.94 -31.32
CA LEU A 283 -1.82 6.00 -31.21
C LEU A 283 -1.02 5.93 -29.92
N SER A 284 -1.68 5.64 -28.80
CA SER A 284 -1.03 5.45 -27.50
C SER A 284 -0.06 4.27 -27.48
N LEU A 285 -0.45 3.13 -28.04
CA LEU A 285 0.38 1.94 -28.13
C LEU A 285 1.59 2.12 -29.04
N ILE A 286 1.46 2.86 -30.14
CA ILE A 286 2.57 3.19 -31.05
C ILE A 286 3.62 4.06 -30.35
N HIS A 287 3.20 5.03 -29.52
CA HIS A 287 4.12 5.88 -28.75
C HIS A 287 4.87 5.13 -27.63
N ILE A 288 4.32 4.03 -27.13
CA ILE A 288 4.94 3.20 -26.10
C ILE A 288 5.91 2.16 -26.72
N SER A 289 5.66 1.72 -27.95
CA SER A 289 6.43 0.67 -28.62
C SER A 289 7.58 1.19 -29.49
N GLU A 290 7.63 2.47 -29.84
CA GLU A 290 8.77 3.05 -30.56
C GLU A 290 9.68 3.84 -29.60
N PRO A 291 10.90 3.33 -29.28
CA PRO A 291 11.90 4.16 -28.63
C PRO A 291 12.30 5.28 -29.58
N THR A 292 12.09 6.53 -29.18
CA THR A 292 12.63 7.70 -29.86
C THR A 292 14.13 7.52 -30.11
N ARG A 293 14.50 7.23 -31.34
CA ARG A 293 15.87 7.40 -31.81
C ARG A 293 16.15 8.91 -31.88
N HIS A 294 16.91 9.40 -30.93
CA HIS A 294 17.76 10.60 -31.11
C HIS A 294 19.12 10.33 -30.49
#